data_46f04389dded0985da38f7bfc43e3b09
#
_entry.id   46f04389dded0985da38f7bfc43e3b09
#
_cell.length_a   1.000
_cell.length_b   1.000
_cell.length_c   1.000
_cell.angle_alpha   90.00
_cell.angle_beta   90.00
_cell.angle_gamma   90.00
#
_symmetry.space_group_name_H-M   'P 1'
#
loop_
_entity.id
_entity.type
_entity.pdbx_description
1 polymer ?
#
loop_
_entity_poly.entity_id
_entity_poly.type
_entity_poly.pdbx_seq_one_letter_code
_entity_poly.pdbx_strand_id
1 'polypeptide(L)'
;MEFGLALVIFFSHAGENYSVGNIEVGNTKIVADYISELTGADQFEIVAVKDYDMPYNKLIQVAKEEANNGELPAYKGDIDVSKYDTIFIGGPIWWGTYPQVMFTFFRDHDLNGKTIIPFVTHEGSGLASTVSDIRKAWPDATVKEGFAIYGHEVRSGKAKVEKWIKGM
;
A
#
# COMPACT_ATOMS: atom_id res chain seq x y z
N MET A 1 -2.44 6.71 -21.12
CA MET A 1 -3.16 5.46 -20.79
C MET A 1 -4.32 5.79 -19.85
N GLU A 2 -5.49 5.31 -20.17
CA GLU A 2 -6.67 5.53 -19.38
C GLU A 2 -6.94 4.33 -18.49
N PHE A 3 -7.30 4.58 -17.23
CA PHE A 3 -7.62 3.54 -16.26
C PHE A 3 -9.11 3.54 -15.87
N GLY A 4 -9.94 4.30 -16.60
CA GLY A 4 -11.31 4.52 -16.17
C GLY A 4 -11.35 5.31 -14.87
N LEU A 5 -12.31 5.02 -13.98
CA LEU A 5 -12.30 5.57 -12.64
C LEU A 5 -11.34 4.75 -11.78
N ALA A 6 -10.27 5.38 -11.33
CA ALA A 6 -9.20 4.74 -10.57
C ALA A 6 -9.11 5.32 -9.15
N LEU A 7 -8.73 4.46 -8.21
CA LEU A 7 -8.54 4.79 -6.81
C LEU A 7 -7.20 4.23 -6.33
N VAL A 8 -6.45 5.02 -5.57
CA VAL A 8 -5.27 4.53 -4.85
C VAL A 8 -5.64 4.31 -3.39
N ILE A 9 -5.60 3.07 -2.95
CA ILE A 9 -5.79 2.69 -1.55
C ILE A 9 -4.41 2.39 -0.99
N PHE A 10 -4.02 3.06 0.09
CA PHE A 10 -2.68 2.87 0.62
C PHE A 10 -2.61 3.11 2.12
N PHE A 11 -1.62 2.48 2.75
CA PHE A 11 -1.16 2.79 4.10
C PHE A 11 0.24 3.36 3.99
N SER A 12 0.54 4.40 4.77
CA SER A 12 1.85 5.02 4.79
C SER A 12 2.27 5.33 6.22
N HIS A 13 3.56 5.14 6.52
CA HIS A 13 4.08 5.36 7.86
C HIS A 13 5.09 6.51 7.85
N ALA A 14 4.68 7.65 8.41
CA ALA A 14 5.60 8.73 8.78
C ALA A 14 6.27 8.38 10.12
N GLY A 15 7.27 9.16 10.51
CA GLY A 15 8.04 8.90 11.71
C GLY A 15 9.28 8.07 11.43
N GLU A 16 9.69 7.23 12.39
CA GLU A 16 10.91 6.44 12.25
C GLU A 16 10.70 5.20 11.39
N ASN A 17 11.44 5.08 10.30
CA ASN A 17 11.36 4.00 9.33
C ASN A 17 12.72 3.36 9.11
N TYR A 18 12.72 2.08 8.72
CA TYR A 18 13.94 1.34 8.42
C TYR A 18 14.72 2.02 7.28
N SER A 19 16.02 2.17 7.48
CA SER A 19 16.98 2.69 6.50
C SER A 19 16.85 4.18 6.14
N VAL A 20 15.69 4.80 6.33
CA VAL A 20 15.45 6.20 5.96
C VAL A 20 15.33 7.12 7.17
N GLY A 21 15.30 6.57 8.39
CA GLY A 21 15.21 7.34 9.61
C GLY A 21 13.83 7.96 9.85
N ASN A 22 13.81 9.11 10.51
CA ASN A 22 12.58 9.82 10.85
C ASN A 22 12.14 10.73 9.70
N ILE A 23 10.98 10.47 9.10
CA ILE A 23 10.46 11.19 7.95
C ILE A 23 9.09 11.81 8.26
N GLU A 24 8.83 13.01 7.73
CA GLU A 24 7.56 13.72 7.94
C GLU A 24 6.44 13.14 7.08
N VAL A 25 6.76 12.72 5.85
CA VAL A 25 5.82 12.10 4.92
C VAL A 25 6.29 10.68 4.63
N GLY A 26 5.43 9.70 4.85
CA GLY A 26 5.75 8.31 4.61
C GLY A 26 6.07 8.03 3.13
N ASN A 27 6.94 7.06 2.89
CA ASN A 27 7.40 6.72 1.55
C ASN A 27 6.26 6.30 0.62
N THR A 28 5.32 5.51 1.13
CA THR A 28 4.19 5.03 0.33
C THR A 28 3.28 6.17 -0.12
N LYS A 29 3.06 7.17 0.73
CA LYS A 29 2.27 8.35 0.35
C LYS A 29 2.90 9.10 -0.83
N ILE A 30 4.21 9.22 -0.84
CA ILE A 30 4.92 9.88 -1.95
C ILE A 30 4.63 9.15 -3.26
N VAL A 31 4.70 7.83 -3.27
CA VAL A 31 4.38 7.02 -4.45
C VAL A 31 2.90 7.16 -4.84
N ALA A 32 1.99 7.12 -3.86
CA ALA A 32 0.57 7.32 -4.11
C ALA A 32 0.29 8.67 -4.77
N ASP A 33 0.97 9.72 -4.33
CA ASP A 33 0.84 11.05 -4.92
C ASP A 33 1.33 11.07 -6.38
N TYR A 34 2.44 10.40 -6.69
CA TYR A 34 2.91 10.26 -8.08
C TYR A 34 1.88 9.56 -8.96
N ILE A 35 1.29 8.47 -8.46
CA ILE A 35 0.27 7.72 -9.20
C ILE A 35 -0.93 8.63 -9.50
N SER A 36 -1.41 9.36 -8.51
CA SER A 36 -2.53 10.29 -8.68
C SER A 36 -2.23 11.41 -9.68
N GLU A 37 -1.02 11.99 -9.62
CA GLU A 37 -0.60 13.01 -10.59
C GLU A 37 -0.57 12.46 -12.02
N LEU A 38 -0.12 11.21 -12.19
CA LEU A 38 0.07 10.61 -13.51
C LEU A 38 -1.22 10.04 -14.10
N THR A 39 -2.18 9.64 -13.28
CA THR A 39 -3.39 8.92 -13.72
C THR A 39 -4.69 9.66 -13.46
N GLY A 40 -4.69 10.67 -12.60
CA GLY A 40 -5.92 11.31 -12.13
C GLY A 40 -6.69 10.50 -11.10
N ALA A 41 -6.11 9.43 -10.56
CA ALA A 41 -6.77 8.58 -9.56
C ALA A 41 -7.08 9.33 -8.28
N ASP A 42 -8.24 9.03 -7.69
CA ASP A 42 -8.58 9.44 -6.34
C ASP A 42 -7.72 8.68 -5.32
N GLN A 43 -7.69 9.13 -4.08
CA GLN A 43 -6.93 8.47 -3.02
C GLN A 43 -7.79 8.17 -1.81
N PHE A 44 -7.53 7.03 -1.19
CA PHE A 44 -7.98 6.75 0.17
C PHE A 44 -6.79 6.24 0.98
N GLU A 45 -6.39 7.01 1.98
CA GLU A 45 -5.34 6.59 2.91
C GLU A 45 -5.95 5.79 4.05
N ILE A 46 -5.47 4.55 4.24
CA ILE A 46 -5.84 3.73 5.38
C ILE A 46 -5.07 4.26 6.58
N VAL A 47 -5.76 4.88 7.52
CA VAL A 47 -5.17 5.43 8.74
C VAL A 47 -5.58 4.55 9.91
N ALA A 48 -4.62 3.91 10.57
CA ALA A 48 -4.89 3.06 11.71
C ALA A 48 -5.39 3.89 12.91
N VAL A 49 -6.32 3.31 13.66
CA VAL A 49 -6.74 3.89 14.95
C VAL A 49 -5.59 3.80 15.96
N LYS A 50 -4.85 2.68 15.96
CA LYS A 50 -3.64 2.51 16.77
C LYS A 50 -2.56 3.49 16.30
N ASP A 51 -1.88 4.12 17.25
CA ASP A 51 -0.75 5.01 16.95
C ASP A 51 0.52 4.18 16.75
N TYR A 52 1.10 4.25 15.53
CA TYR A 52 2.36 3.60 15.19
C TYR A 52 3.55 4.57 15.23
N ASP A 53 3.36 5.79 15.69
CA ASP A 53 4.45 6.75 15.87
C ASP A 53 5.24 6.37 17.14
N MET A 54 6.22 5.52 16.95
CA MET A 54 7.03 4.94 18.02
C MET A 54 8.46 4.69 17.49
N PRO A 55 9.45 4.50 18.38
CA PRO A 55 10.79 4.13 17.96
C PRO A 55 10.78 2.87 17.11
N TYR A 56 11.68 2.82 16.12
CA TYR A 56 11.73 1.72 15.14
C TYR A 56 11.77 0.34 15.81
N ASN A 57 12.59 0.16 16.85
CA ASN A 57 12.69 -1.13 17.53
C ASN A 57 11.36 -1.60 18.13
N LYS A 58 10.55 -0.68 18.65
CA LYS A 58 9.23 -0.98 19.17
C LYS A 58 8.25 -1.27 18.06
N LEU A 59 8.31 -0.48 16.98
CA LEU A 59 7.45 -0.65 15.81
C LEU A 59 7.60 -2.04 15.21
N ILE A 60 8.82 -2.52 15.00
CA ILE A 60 9.05 -3.84 14.41
C ILE A 60 8.51 -4.95 15.29
N GLN A 61 8.53 -4.78 16.61
CA GLN A 61 8.01 -5.77 17.54
C GLN A 61 6.49 -5.81 17.53
N VAL A 62 5.84 -4.65 17.55
CA VAL A 62 4.39 -4.52 17.46
C VAL A 62 3.89 -5.11 16.15
N ALA A 63 4.54 -4.77 15.03
CA ALA A 63 4.19 -5.29 13.71
C ALA A 63 4.35 -6.81 13.62
N LYS A 64 5.40 -7.36 14.24
CA LYS A 64 5.63 -8.81 14.29
C LYS A 64 4.53 -9.53 15.06
N GLU A 65 4.14 -9.00 16.22
CA GLU A 65 3.07 -9.59 17.03
C GLU A 65 1.74 -9.56 16.29
N GLU A 66 1.41 -8.45 15.63
CA GLU A 66 0.19 -8.35 14.82
C GLU A 66 0.18 -9.38 13.69
N ALA A 67 1.29 -9.50 12.97
CA ALA A 67 1.42 -10.45 11.87
C ALA A 67 1.32 -11.91 12.37
N ASN A 68 2.03 -12.25 13.44
CA ASN A 68 2.03 -13.61 14.00
C ASN A 68 0.67 -14.02 14.55
N ASN A 69 -0.08 -13.08 15.10
CA ASN A 69 -1.38 -13.34 15.72
C ASN A 69 -2.55 -13.16 14.73
N GLY A 70 -2.28 -12.74 13.49
CA GLY A 70 -3.32 -12.46 12.52
C GLY A 70 -4.26 -11.35 12.97
N GLU A 71 -3.74 -10.35 13.70
CA GLU A 71 -4.55 -9.25 14.20
C GLU A 71 -5.08 -8.39 13.05
N LEU A 72 -6.28 -7.86 13.23
CA LEU A 72 -6.92 -6.95 12.28
C LEU A 72 -7.19 -5.62 12.97
N PRO A 73 -6.17 -4.75 13.09
CA PRO A 73 -6.33 -3.45 13.73
C PRO A 73 -7.33 -2.57 13.00
N ALA A 74 -8.10 -1.78 13.75
CA ALA A 74 -9.09 -0.89 13.19
C ALA A 74 -8.46 0.29 12.43
N TYR A 75 -9.14 0.77 11.39
CA TYR A 75 -8.77 1.96 10.65
C TYR A 75 -9.87 3.01 10.72
N LYS A 76 -9.53 4.26 10.37
CA LYS A 76 -10.44 5.41 10.43
C LYS A 76 -11.11 5.63 9.08
N GLY A 77 -12.38 6.04 9.11
CA GLY A 77 -13.11 6.40 7.90
C GLY A 77 -13.49 5.20 7.06
N ASP A 78 -14.01 5.48 5.87
CA ASP A 78 -14.39 4.47 4.90
C ASP A 78 -14.52 5.11 3.52
N ILE A 79 -14.60 4.27 2.49
CA ILE A 79 -14.83 4.70 1.12
C ILE A 79 -15.72 3.69 0.41
N ASP A 80 -16.62 4.18 -0.43
CA ASP A 80 -17.41 3.34 -1.33
C ASP A 80 -16.55 3.05 -2.58
N VAL A 81 -16.15 1.80 -2.73
CA VAL A 81 -15.29 1.36 -3.83
C VAL A 81 -16.07 1.00 -5.09
N SER A 82 -17.41 0.98 -5.04
CA SER A 82 -18.24 0.42 -6.11
C SER A 82 -18.08 1.12 -7.46
N LYS A 83 -17.80 2.41 -7.47
CA LYS A 83 -17.67 3.19 -8.71
C LYS A 83 -16.30 3.08 -9.40
N TYR A 84 -15.32 2.46 -8.74
CA TYR A 84 -13.96 2.37 -9.28
C TYR A 84 -13.76 1.04 -9.98
N ASP A 85 -13.15 1.07 -11.17
CA ASP A 85 -12.82 -0.11 -11.95
C ASP A 85 -11.39 -0.58 -11.71
N THR A 86 -10.48 0.35 -11.44
CA THR A 86 -9.06 0.10 -11.24
C THR A 86 -8.65 0.60 -9.86
N ILE A 87 -8.03 -0.29 -9.09
CA ILE A 87 -7.60 -0.03 -7.73
C ILE A 87 -6.10 -0.26 -7.63
N PHE A 88 -5.35 0.81 -7.35
CA PHE A 88 -3.95 0.69 -6.93
C PHE A 88 -3.95 0.41 -5.42
N ILE A 89 -3.22 -0.59 -4.98
CA ILE A 89 -3.09 -0.92 -3.56
C ILE A 89 -1.62 -0.86 -3.19
N GLY A 90 -1.28 -0.05 -2.19
CA GLY A 90 0.10 0.14 -1.80
C GLY A 90 0.34 0.29 -0.32
N GLY A 91 1.54 -0.11 0.09
CA GLY A 91 1.99 0.00 1.48
C GLY A 91 3.44 -0.39 1.63
N PRO A 92 3.98 -0.18 2.82
CA PRO A 92 5.29 -0.71 3.17
C PRO A 92 5.20 -2.22 3.43
N ILE A 93 6.35 -2.87 3.53
CA ILE A 93 6.41 -4.28 3.90
C ILE A 93 6.71 -4.39 5.39
N TRP A 94 5.77 -4.95 6.13
CA TRP A 94 5.90 -5.24 7.55
C TRP A 94 5.84 -6.75 7.76
N TRP A 95 7.01 -7.36 7.96
CA TRP A 95 7.16 -8.81 8.16
C TRP A 95 6.61 -9.65 6.99
N GLY A 96 7.08 -9.32 5.79
CA GLY A 96 6.86 -10.16 4.60
C GLY A 96 5.58 -9.89 3.83
N THR A 97 4.75 -8.94 4.29
CA THR A 97 3.53 -8.55 3.59
C THR A 97 3.14 -7.12 3.97
N TYR A 98 1.95 -6.68 3.56
CA TYR A 98 1.41 -5.39 3.98
C TYR A 98 1.15 -5.35 5.49
N PRO A 99 1.13 -4.16 6.12
CA PRO A 99 0.70 -4.02 7.51
C PRO A 99 -0.70 -4.59 7.76
N GLN A 100 -0.91 -5.17 8.93
CA GLN A 100 -2.17 -5.88 9.23
C GLN A 100 -3.42 -5.00 9.15
N VAL A 101 -3.30 -3.69 9.40
CA VAL A 101 -4.41 -2.75 9.23
C VAL A 101 -4.96 -2.74 7.79
N MET A 102 -4.12 -3.01 6.79
CA MET A 102 -4.57 -3.13 5.41
C MET A 102 -5.45 -4.35 5.21
N PHE A 103 -5.15 -5.46 5.89
CA PHE A 103 -5.98 -6.67 5.82
C PHE A 103 -7.35 -6.46 6.47
N THR A 104 -7.45 -5.58 7.46
CA THR A 104 -8.73 -5.15 8.00
C THR A 104 -9.59 -4.47 6.93
N PHE A 105 -8.97 -3.58 6.16
CA PHE A 105 -9.63 -2.95 5.01
C PHE A 105 -10.04 -3.98 3.95
N PHE A 106 -9.16 -4.95 3.66
CA PHE A 106 -9.46 -6.01 2.69
C PHE A 106 -10.67 -6.85 3.10
N ARG A 107 -10.78 -7.17 4.40
CA ARG A 107 -11.93 -7.90 4.94
C ARG A 107 -13.25 -7.14 4.72
N ASP A 108 -13.22 -5.82 4.84
CA ASP A 108 -14.41 -4.98 4.82
C ASP A 108 -14.88 -4.60 3.41
N HIS A 109 -14.08 -4.88 2.38
CA HIS A 109 -14.36 -4.45 1.00
C HIS A 109 -14.22 -5.59 0.02
N ASP A 110 -15.15 -5.68 -0.92
CA ASP A 110 -15.12 -6.67 -1.99
C ASP A 110 -14.60 -6.02 -3.28
N LEU A 111 -13.40 -6.39 -3.69
CA LEU A 111 -12.79 -5.91 -4.93
C LEU A 111 -12.80 -6.98 -6.05
N ASN A 112 -13.53 -8.07 -5.88
CA ASN A 112 -13.70 -9.05 -6.95
C ASN A 112 -14.29 -8.39 -8.20
N GLY A 113 -13.83 -8.81 -9.36
CA GLY A 113 -14.24 -8.24 -10.64
C GLY A 113 -13.53 -6.95 -11.05
N LYS A 114 -12.72 -6.37 -10.17
CA LYS A 114 -11.94 -5.16 -10.46
C LYS A 114 -10.53 -5.51 -10.90
N THR A 115 -9.85 -4.53 -11.51
CA THR A 115 -8.42 -4.62 -11.80
C THR A 115 -7.65 -4.05 -10.63
N ILE A 116 -6.74 -4.84 -10.06
CA ILE A 116 -5.92 -4.43 -8.92
C ILE A 116 -4.46 -4.34 -9.35
N ILE A 117 -3.83 -3.21 -9.04
CA ILE A 117 -2.44 -2.93 -9.39
C ILE A 117 -1.67 -2.68 -8.08
N PRO A 118 -0.93 -3.69 -7.59
CA PRO A 118 -0.23 -3.56 -6.30
C PRO A 118 1.08 -2.80 -6.44
N PHE A 119 1.44 -2.05 -5.40
CA PHE A 119 2.76 -1.45 -5.28
C PHE A 119 3.24 -1.49 -3.84
N VAL A 120 4.55 -1.49 -3.67
CA VAL A 120 5.17 -1.51 -2.33
C VAL A 120 6.34 -0.54 -2.28
N THR A 121 6.58 -0.01 -1.09
CA THR A 121 7.83 0.63 -0.71
C THR A 121 8.56 -0.31 0.26
N HIS A 122 9.86 -0.51 0.06
CA HIS A 122 10.61 -1.51 0.80
C HIS A 122 12.09 -1.11 0.94
N GLU A 123 12.84 -1.88 1.71
CA GLU A 123 14.29 -1.74 1.83
C GLU A 123 14.99 -3.10 1.62
N GLY A 124 14.60 -3.82 0.55
CA GLY A 124 15.25 -5.05 0.13
C GLY A 124 14.36 -6.26 -0.05
N SER A 125 13.12 -6.22 0.49
CA SER A 125 12.21 -7.37 0.41
C SER A 125 11.44 -7.48 -0.92
N GLY A 126 11.39 -6.40 -1.72
CA GLY A 126 10.55 -6.36 -2.92
C GLY A 126 9.07 -6.49 -2.57
N LEU A 127 8.31 -7.11 -3.46
CA LEU A 127 6.86 -7.31 -3.27
C LEU A 127 6.53 -8.31 -2.15
N ALA A 128 7.46 -9.17 -1.77
CA ALA A 128 7.25 -10.21 -0.76
C ALA A 128 5.97 -11.01 -1.06
N SER A 129 5.10 -11.26 -0.09
CA SER A 129 3.86 -12.01 -0.31
C SER A 129 2.63 -11.15 -0.62
N THR A 130 2.81 -9.84 -0.87
CA THR A 130 1.67 -8.92 -1.05
C THR A 130 0.75 -9.32 -2.19
N VAL A 131 1.30 -9.69 -3.34
CA VAL A 131 0.50 -10.05 -4.51
C VAL A 131 -0.31 -11.33 -4.26
N SER A 132 0.31 -12.35 -3.65
CA SER A 132 -0.39 -13.58 -3.31
C SER A 132 -1.49 -13.35 -2.27
N ASP A 133 -1.26 -12.46 -1.31
CA ASP A 133 -2.25 -12.12 -0.30
C ASP A 133 -3.45 -11.37 -0.90
N ILE A 134 -3.21 -10.47 -1.87
CA ILE A 134 -4.27 -9.81 -2.61
C ILE A 134 -5.11 -10.84 -3.38
N ARG A 135 -4.46 -11.78 -4.06
CA ARG A 135 -5.16 -12.82 -4.82
C ARG A 135 -6.00 -13.73 -3.93
N LYS A 136 -5.54 -13.99 -2.71
CA LYS A 136 -6.33 -14.76 -1.72
C LYS A 136 -7.56 -13.98 -1.25
N ALA A 137 -7.42 -12.66 -1.05
CA ALA A 137 -8.52 -11.83 -0.60
C ALA A 137 -9.62 -11.72 -1.66
N TRP A 138 -9.23 -11.59 -2.93
CA TRP A 138 -10.16 -11.40 -4.04
C TRP A 138 -9.80 -12.29 -5.22
N PRO A 139 -10.21 -13.58 -5.18
CA PRO A 139 -9.82 -14.54 -6.22
C PRO A 139 -10.32 -14.20 -7.63
N ASP A 140 -11.40 -13.43 -7.74
CA ASP A 140 -11.99 -13.05 -9.02
C ASP A 140 -11.55 -11.66 -9.51
N ALA A 141 -10.62 -11.03 -8.82
CA ALA A 141 -10.01 -9.78 -9.30
C ALA A 141 -8.93 -10.09 -10.34
N THR A 142 -8.73 -9.15 -11.25
CA THR A 142 -7.59 -9.19 -12.18
C THR A 142 -6.42 -8.46 -11.53
N VAL A 143 -5.42 -9.20 -11.07
CA VAL A 143 -4.26 -8.64 -10.38
C VAL A 143 -3.12 -8.49 -11.37
N LYS A 144 -2.72 -7.24 -11.63
CA LYS A 144 -1.63 -6.91 -12.54
C LYS A 144 -0.28 -7.13 -11.86
N GLU A 145 0.78 -7.09 -12.66
CA GLU A 145 2.15 -7.12 -12.15
C GLU A 145 2.41 -5.93 -11.23
N GLY A 146 2.93 -6.21 -10.05
CA GLY A 146 3.18 -5.21 -9.03
C GLY A 146 4.42 -4.38 -9.28
N PHE A 147 4.52 -3.25 -8.59
CA PHE A 147 5.66 -2.34 -8.61
C PHE A 147 6.30 -2.27 -7.23
N ALA A 148 7.62 -2.40 -7.18
CA ALA A 148 8.37 -2.28 -5.94
C ALA A 148 9.44 -1.19 -6.10
N ILE A 149 9.55 -0.31 -5.12
CA ILE A 149 10.56 0.74 -5.10
C ILE A 149 11.18 0.83 -3.71
N TYR A 150 12.51 1.02 -3.65
CA TYR A 150 13.18 1.28 -2.39
C TYR A 150 12.69 2.57 -1.76
N GLY A 151 12.40 2.53 -0.46
CA GLY A 151 11.92 3.70 0.27
C GLY A 151 12.87 4.88 0.19
N HIS A 152 14.18 4.63 0.25
CA HIS A 152 15.19 5.69 0.14
C HIS A 152 15.30 6.29 -1.27
N GLU A 153 14.63 5.73 -2.28
CA GLU A 153 14.64 6.23 -3.65
C GLU A 153 13.34 6.94 -4.05
N VAL A 154 12.30 6.93 -3.22
CA VAL A 154 10.97 7.44 -3.63
C VAL A 154 10.98 8.92 -3.97
N ARG A 155 11.77 9.74 -3.29
CA ARG A 155 11.79 11.19 -3.52
C ARG A 155 12.34 11.59 -4.87
N SER A 156 13.12 10.71 -5.50
CA SER A 156 13.62 10.86 -6.87
C SER A 156 12.99 9.85 -7.82
N GLY A 157 11.92 9.17 -7.40
CA GLY A 157 11.38 8.00 -8.07
C GLY A 157 10.24 8.23 -9.05
N LYS A 158 9.81 9.49 -9.27
CA LYS A 158 8.65 9.76 -10.14
C LYS A 158 8.80 9.18 -11.54
N ALA A 159 9.99 9.27 -12.13
CA ALA A 159 10.26 8.73 -13.46
C ALA A 159 10.11 7.21 -13.51
N LYS A 160 10.49 6.50 -12.45
CA LYS A 160 10.32 5.05 -12.34
C LYS A 160 8.83 4.67 -12.27
N VAL A 161 8.07 5.42 -11.50
CA VAL A 161 6.62 5.22 -11.38
C VAL A 161 5.95 5.47 -12.73
N GLU A 162 6.31 6.54 -13.41
CA GLU A 162 5.80 6.87 -14.74
C GLU A 162 6.10 5.76 -15.76
N LYS A 163 7.32 5.25 -15.76
CA LYS A 163 7.72 4.15 -16.65
C LYS A 163 6.89 2.89 -16.39
N TRP A 164 6.66 2.55 -15.13
CA TRP A 164 5.83 1.42 -14.75
C TRP A 164 4.40 1.58 -15.25
N ILE A 165 3.78 2.74 -15.00
CA ILE A 165 2.40 3.02 -15.41
C ILE A 165 2.26 2.97 -16.94
N LYS A 166 3.20 3.57 -17.68
CA LYS A 166 3.18 3.57 -19.14
C LYS A 166 3.40 2.18 -19.74
N GLY A 167 4.03 1.29 -19.00
CA GLY A 167 4.29 -0.08 -19.46
C GLY A 167 3.11 -1.04 -19.29
N MET A 168 2.04 -0.58 -18.64
CA MET A 168 0.85 -1.41 -18.42
C MET A 168 -0.13 -1.42 -19.63
#